data_b7554571e14d24a6a968e5689f6f6643
#
_entry.id   b7554571e14d24a6a968e5689f6f6643
#
_cell.length_a   1.000
_cell.length_b   1.000
_cell.length_c   1.000
_cell.angle_alpha   90.00
_cell.angle_beta   90.00
_cell.angle_gamma   90.00
#
_symmetry.space_group_name_H-M   'P 1'
#
loop_
_entity.id
_entity.type
_entity.pdbx_description
1 polymer ?
#
loop_
_entity_poly.entity_id
_entity_poly.type
_entity_poly.pdbx_seq_one_letter_code
_entity_poly.pdbx_strand_id
1 'polypeptide(L)'
;MGKSGKKWLKIGLGIIIGFLILLFVAQWFIQNKLTSFLENELPKTMKVTYSDLRVNIFSGSLEVNKLKFSRIGETTNDTLMTLKLNQLLVKDVGYWNYVMNNTIHISDLELDSPDVLYNHNPKVQKSAYQPKSNKPFNKIVKLDDFNIENGSIQINDVSTDSLMLQVKNTQFSLENIRFDEKTKNQKIPIAYENLNLIFDSLFFRMGEYDDLRAGKSSIQNEQINLQDVSIKTKYSKEELSRVIKVERDHYDVTIKSLQLKDFNYGFRQDSILQIKSPQVLISEIDADIYRDKLVADDMSIKPLYSKMLRDLKFDLAIDEVKIADTKISYSEKVKADRQAGTVNFNDFQATIKNVSNTYVSPTKTTLDIKTQFMDHAPLHANWEFDVNDIQDRFLFQAEIDLLKASYLNKFLQPNLNVRLEGELEKTYLTIDGNDNLSQIDFKTKYQNFDVVVLREGGKEKNKFLSDVVNIFVSKNSNKRESQFKEVTKQGIERNKNQSVFNYIWINTRAGLLKAMTFE
;
A
#
# COMPACT_ATOMS: atom_id res chain seq x y z
N MET A 1 49.26 33.60 54.94
CA MET A 1 47.85 33.29 55.21
C MET A 1 47.62 33.10 56.69
N GLY A 2 46.85 33.99 57.30
CA GLY A 2 46.61 34.00 58.76
C GLY A 2 45.78 32.79 59.18
N LYS A 3 45.85 32.44 60.47
CA LYS A 3 45.10 31.31 61.09
C LYS A 3 43.59 31.29 60.73
N SER A 4 42.97 32.43 60.45
CA SER A 4 41.56 32.58 60.02
C SER A 4 41.32 32.01 58.63
N GLY A 5 42.18 32.24 57.61
CA GLY A 5 42.00 31.73 56.25
C GLY A 5 42.08 30.20 56.13
N LYS A 6 42.91 29.55 56.97
CA LYS A 6 42.96 28.07 57.05
C LYS A 6 41.68 27.45 57.66
N LYS A 7 41.01 28.17 58.56
CA LYS A 7 39.74 27.71 59.18
C LYS A 7 38.57 27.75 58.17
N TRP A 8 38.47 28.82 57.40
CA TRP A 8 37.46 28.97 56.34
C TRP A 8 37.68 27.97 55.17
N LEU A 9 38.95 27.70 54.83
CA LEU A 9 39.29 26.68 53.82
C LEU A 9 38.86 25.27 54.26
N LYS A 10 39.06 24.91 55.54
CA LYS A 10 38.59 23.62 56.12
C LYS A 10 37.09 23.51 56.16
N ILE A 11 36.38 24.59 56.47
CA ILE A 11 34.91 24.63 56.50
C ILE A 11 34.38 24.49 55.03
N GLY A 12 34.96 25.24 54.08
CA GLY A 12 34.59 25.13 52.67
C GLY A 12 34.84 23.73 52.10
N LEU A 13 35.98 23.12 52.43
CA LEU A 13 36.30 21.75 52.03
C LEU A 13 35.33 20.74 52.67
N GLY A 14 34.95 20.92 53.92
CA GLY A 14 33.94 20.08 54.59
C GLY A 14 32.56 20.18 53.99
N ILE A 15 32.15 21.39 53.57
CA ILE A 15 30.86 21.59 52.84
C ILE A 15 30.89 20.91 51.47
N ILE A 16 31.99 21.02 50.72
CA ILE A 16 32.17 20.38 49.43
C ILE A 16 32.11 18.84 49.56
N ILE A 17 32.85 18.29 50.56
CA ILE A 17 32.87 16.85 50.81
C ILE A 17 31.46 16.37 51.23
N GLY A 18 30.77 17.10 52.12
CA GLY A 18 29.41 16.80 52.52
C GLY A 18 28.44 16.82 51.35
N PHE A 19 28.55 17.78 50.47
CA PHE A 19 27.77 17.88 49.22
C PHE A 19 28.05 16.72 48.25
N LEU A 20 29.32 16.34 48.04
CA LEU A 20 29.68 15.19 47.23
C LEU A 20 29.15 13.87 47.81
N ILE A 21 29.20 13.68 49.11
CA ILE A 21 28.62 12.51 49.79
C ILE A 21 27.10 12.48 49.56
N LEU A 22 26.43 13.61 49.71
CA LEU A 22 24.97 13.72 49.52
C LEU A 22 24.57 13.37 48.06
N LEU A 23 25.34 13.84 47.08
CA LEU A 23 25.14 13.48 45.69
C LEU A 23 25.38 11.99 45.44
N PHE A 24 26.40 11.40 46.05
CA PHE A 24 26.67 9.96 45.90
C PHE A 24 25.57 9.10 46.52
N VAL A 25 25.06 9.51 47.67
CA VAL A 25 23.91 8.87 48.33
C VAL A 25 22.66 9.01 47.46
N ALA A 26 22.42 10.18 46.88
CA ALA A 26 21.28 10.41 46.01
C ALA A 26 21.38 9.54 44.73
N GLN A 27 22.55 9.43 44.12
CA GLN A 27 22.77 8.54 42.98
C GLN A 27 22.51 7.09 43.33
N TRP A 28 23.08 6.59 44.43
CA TRP A 28 22.85 5.23 44.92
C TRP A 28 21.36 4.96 45.20
N PHE A 29 20.68 5.94 45.84
CA PHE A 29 19.24 5.83 46.15
C PHE A 29 18.39 5.76 44.88
N ILE A 30 18.65 6.63 43.90
CA ILE A 30 17.91 6.65 42.62
C ILE A 30 18.13 5.34 41.84
N GLN A 31 19.37 4.87 41.75
CA GLN A 31 19.71 3.62 41.09
C GLN A 31 19.00 2.42 41.76
N ASN A 32 19.07 2.31 43.08
CA ASN A 32 18.40 1.24 43.83
C ASN A 32 16.87 1.31 43.71
N LYS A 33 16.30 2.52 43.75
CA LYS A 33 14.85 2.71 43.54
C LYS A 33 14.39 2.27 42.18
N LEU A 34 15.14 2.60 41.12
CA LEU A 34 14.85 2.18 39.75
C LEU A 34 15.00 0.67 39.59
N THR A 35 16.08 0.08 40.11
CA THR A 35 16.28 -1.37 40.13
C THR A 35 15.14 -2.08 40.83
N SER A 36 14.77 -1.62 42.07
CA SER A 36 13.65 -2.19 42.82
C SER A 36 12.33 -2.09 42.07
N PHE A 37 12.07 -0.97 41.39
CA PHE A 37 10.87 -0.79 40.58
C PHE A 37 10.83 -1.80 39.43
N LEU A 38 11.93 -1.95 38.68
CA LEU A 38 12.01 -2.87 37.53
C LEU A 38 11.92 -4.34 37.96
N GLU A 39 12.43 -4.70 39.12
CA GLU A 39 12.47 -6.08 39.60
C GLU A 39 11.21 -6.48 40.41
N ASN A 40 10.62 -5.55 41.17
CA ASN A 40 9.63 -5.90 42.20
C ASN A 40 8.27 -5.19 42.05
N GLU A 41 8.21 -4.02 41.40
CA GLU A 41 6.99 -3.20 41.35
C GLU A 41 6.25 -3.26 40.00
N LEU A 42 6.82 -3.96 38.99
CA LEU A 42 6.16 -4.14 37.69
C LEU A 42 4.93 -5.06 37.83
N PRO A 43 3.87 -4.81 37.04
CA PRO A 43 2.74 -5.74 36.97
C PRO A 43 3.21 -7.17 36.63
N LYS A 44 2.57 -8.18 37.22
CA LYS A 44 2.90 -9.60 37.01
C LYS A 44 2.90 -10.03 35.53
N THR A 45 2.19 -9.26 34.68
CA THR A 45 2.14 -9.46 33.23
C THR A 45 3.34 -8.87 32.49
N MET A 46 4.25 -8.21 33.18
CA MET A 46 5.45 -7.60 32.64
C MET A 46 6.68 -8.19 33.30
N LYS A 47 7.65 -8.58 32.47
CA LYS A 47 8.96 -9.06 32.94
C LYS A 47 10.05 -8.25 32.28
N VAL A 48 11.00 -7.77 33.06
CA VAL A 48 12.20 -7.07 32.60
C VAL A 48 13.42 -7.81 33.10
N THR A 49 14.39 -8.01 32.22
CA THR A 49 15.72 -8.48 32.58
C THR A 49 16.75 -7.65 31.85
N TYR A 50 17.90 -7.44 32.43
CA TYR A 50 19.01 -6.66 31.86
C TYR A 50 20.33 -7.18 32.41
N SER A 51 21.45 -6.86 31.75
CA SER A 51 22.79 -7.28 32.24
C SER A 51 23.38 -6.24 33.18
N ASP A 52 23.14 -4.96 32.92
CA ASP A 52 23.69 -3.85 33.68
C ASP A 52 22.77 -2.62 33.56
N LEU A 53 22.65 -1.85 34.67
CA LEU A 53 21.88 -0.64 34.74
C LEU A 53 22.72 0.44 35.45
N ARG A 54 22.99 1.53 34.76
CA ARG A 54 23.78 2.65 35.26
C ARG A 54 22.96 3.93 35.22
N VAL A 55 22.93 4.62 36.35
CA VAL A 55 22.35 5.96 36.46
C VAL A 55 23.47 6.93 36.75
N ASN A 56 23.51 8.07 36.09
CA ASN A 56 24.37 9.18 36.41
C ASN A 56 23.52 10.45 36.62
N ILE A 57 23.36 10.83 37.89
CA ILE A 57 22.53 12.00 38.27
C ILE A 57 23.18 13.33 37.88
N PHE A 58 24.48 13.37 37.68
CA PHE A 58 25.18 14.61 37.31
C PHE A 58 24.94 14.99 35.85
N SER A 59 24.93 13.98 34.98
CA SER A 59 24.60 14.16 33.54
C SER A 59 23.12 13.90 33.26
N GLY A 60 22.30 13.51 34.25
CA GLY A 60 20.91 13.15 33.99
C GLY A 60 20.77 11.95 33.04
N SER A 61 21.71 10.98 33.08
CA SER A 61 21.69 9.87 32.13
C SER A 61 21.33 8.54 32.78
N LEU A 62 20.67 7.68 31.97
CA LEU A 62 20.37 6.28 32.28
C LEU A 62 20.83 5.42 31.13
N GLU A 63 21.62 4.39 31.44
CA GLU A 63 22.06 3.36 30.51
C GLU A 63 21.60 1.99 30.98
N VAL A 64 20.95 1.22 30.10
CA VAL A 64 20.53 -0.16 30.38
C VAL A 64 21.04 -1.06 29.26
N ASN A 65 21.86 -2.05 29.63
CA ASN A 65 22.51 -2.95 28.68
C ASN A 65 21.80 -4.31 28.61
N LYS A 66 21.66 -4.86 27.40
CA LYS A 66 21.03 -6.17 27.08
C LYS A 66 19.64 -6.29 27.71
N LEU A 67 18.83 -5.25 27.55
CA LEU A 67 17.48 -5.23 28.10
C LEU A 67 16.60 -6.22 27.32
N LYS A 68 15.85 -7.03 28.08
CA LYS A 68 14.76 -7.84 27.57
C LYS A 68 13.50 -7.51 28.34
N PHE A 69 12.50 -7.02 27.64
CA PHE A 69 11.16 -6.80 28.14
C PHE A 69 10.22 -7.85 27.55
N SER A 70 9.35 -8.44 28.38
CA SER A 70 8.31 -9.36 27.90
C SER A 70 6.97 -9.00 28.52
N ARG A 71 5.93 -8.98 27.71
CA ARG A 71 4.54 -8.83 28.13
C ARG A 71 3.80 -10.15 27.99
N ILE A 72 3.17 -10.57 29.07
CA ILE A 72 2.41 -11.83 29.15
C ILE A 72 0.91 -11.47 29.17
N GLY A 73 0.08 -12.25 28.51
CA GLY A 73 -1.38 -12.09 28.54
C GLY A 73 -1.96 -12.42 29.91
N GLU A 74 -2.89 -11.59 30.39
CA GLU A 74 -3.53 -11.79 31.70
C GLU A 74 -4.36 -13.09 31.79
N THR A 75 -4.95 -13.51 30.66
CA THR A 75 -5.87 -14.66 30.61
C THR A 75 -5.28 -15.90 29.95
N THR A 76 -4.33 -15.74 29.04
CA THR A 76 -3.78 -16.84 28.25
C THR A 76 -2.43 -17.32 28.77
N ASN A 77 -1.76 -16.54 29.60
CA ASN A 77 -0.39 -16.77 30.07
C ASN A 77 0.68 -16.87 28.96
N ASP A 78 0.29 -16.55 27.72
CA ASP A 78 1.18 -16.55 26.55
C ASP A 78 2.01 -15.27 26.50
N THR A 79 3.21 -15.34 25.93
CA THR A 79 4.01 -14.14 25.68
C THR A 79 3.45 -13.38 24.48
N LEU A 80 2.81 -12.24 24.71
CA LEU A 80 2.21 -11.41 23.69
C LEU A 80 3.26 -10.56 22.97
N MET A 81 4.28 -10.10 23.68
CA MET A 81 5.31 -9.24 23.13
C MET A 81 6.65 -9.51 23.80
N THR A 82 7.70 -9.51 23.03
CA THR A 82 9.08 -9.47 23.51
C THR A 82 9.82 -8.34 22.80
N LEU A 83 10.49 -7.50 23.57
CA LEU A 83 11.47 -6.53 23.10
C LEU A 83 12.83 -6.94 23.65
N LYS A 84 13.83 -7.06 22.78
CA LYS A 84 15.23 -7.20 23.15
C LYS A 84 16.00 -6.04 22.55
N LEU A 85 16.97 -5.50 23.23
CA LEU A 85 17.86 -4.48 22.69
C LEU A 85 19.24 -4.57 23.35
N ASN A 86 20.26 -4.15 22.61
CA ASN A 86 21.62 -4.14 23.08
C ASN A 86 21.83 -3.06 24.14
N GLN A 87 21.36 -1.85 23.87
CA GLN A 87 21.48 -0.73 24.77
C GLN A 87 20.25 0.18 24.67
N LEU A 88 19.78 0.63 25.82
CA LEU A 88 18.88 1.78 25.97
C LEU A 88 19.68 2.88 26.64
N LEU A 89 19.69 4.06 26.03
CA LEU A 89 20.40 5.23 26.54
C LEU A 89 19.44 6.42 26.61
N VAL A 90 19.33 6.99 27.80
CA VAL A 90 18.60 8.24 28.06
C VAL A 90 19.61 9.29 28.48
N LYS A 91 19.58 10.49 27.90
CA LYS A 91 20.52 11.59 28.20
C LYS A 91 19.78 12.85 28.63
N ASP A 92 20.44 13.60 29.46
CA ASP A 92 20.06 14.96 29.89
C ASP A 92 18.60 15.08 30.37
N VAL A 93 18.24 14.25 31.36
CA VAL A 93 16.95 14.38 32.07
C VAL A 93 16.94 15.69 32.85
N GLY A 94 16.03 16.59 32.48
CA GLY A 94 15.92 17.94 33.05
C GLY A 94 15.23 17.96 34.41
N TYR A 95 15.98 17.81 35.52
CA TYR A 95 15.46 17.80 36.87
C TYR A 95 14.74 19.11 37.26
N TRP A 96 15.26 20.26 36.85
CA TRP A 96 14.66 21.56 37.10
C TRP A 96 13.27 21.69 36.42
N ASN A 97 13.14 21.23 35.22
CA ASN A 97 11.86 21.22 34.49
C ASN A 97 10.81 20.37 35.22
N TYR A 98 11.24 19.26 35.81
CA TYR A 98 10.36 18.41 36.61
C TYR A 98 9.86 19.10 37.88
N VAL A 99 10.77 19.75 38.62
CA VAL A 99 10.45 20.39 39.92
C VAL A 99 9.65 21.68 39.73
N MET A 100 10.03 22.51 38.77
CA MET A 100 9.44 23.84 38.63
C MET A 100 8.21 23.86 37.71
N ASN A 101 8.18 23.02 36.68
CA ASN A 101 7.21 23.12 35.61
C ASN A 101 6.35 21.85 35.43
N ASN A 102 6.48 20.86 36.32
CA ASN A 102 5.81 19.55 36.20
C ASN A 102 6.03 18.87 34.81
N THR A 103 7.19 19.16 34.19
CA THR A 103 7.56 18.68 32.88
C THR A 103 8.71 17.69 32.97
N ILE A 104 8.55 16.50 32.40
CA ILE A 104 9.64 15.55 32.20
C ILE A 104 10.26 15.92 30.86
N HIS A 105 11.48 16.45 30.89
CA HIS A 105 12.24 16.81 29.70
C HIS A 105 13.44 15.87 29.57
N ILE A 106 13.61 15.27 28.43
CA ILE A 106 14.69 14.35 28.06
C ILE A 106 15.24 14.87 26.75
N SER A 107 16.57 15.07 26.65
CA SER A 107 17.15 15.48 25.37
C SER A 107 17.22 14.31 24.40
N ASP A 108 17.81 13.18 24.77
CA ASP A 108 17.97 12.04 23.87
C ASP A 108 17.44 10.73 24.47
N LEU A 109 16.76 9.95 23.65
CA LEU A 109 16.42 8.56 23.91
C LEU A 109 16.89 7.71 22.72
N GLU A 110 17.88 6.86 22.95
CA GLU A 110 18.46 6.00 21.93
C GLU A 110 18.20 4.52 22.24
N LEU A 111 17.79 3.77 21.23
CA LEU A 111 17.63 2.30 21.27
C LEU A 111 18.57 1.68 20.24
N ASP A 112 19.56 0.93 20.71
CA ASP A 112 20.43 0.15 19.84
C ASP A 112 19.93 -1.26 19.62
N SER A 113 19.76 -1.63 18.38
CA SER A 113 19.36 -2.94 17.88
C SER A 113 18.09 -3.51 18.58
N PRO A 114 16.99 -2.73 18.68
CA PRO A 114 15.76 -3.27 19.23
C PRO A 114 15.15 -4.34 18.29
N ASP A 115 14.93 -5.53 18.85
CA ASP A 115 14.24 -6.65 18.20
C ASP A 115 12.90 -6.87 18.89
N VAL A 116 11.81 -6.50 18.18
CA VAL A 116 10.43 -6.58 18.67
C VAL A 116 9.73 -7.77 18.02
N LEU A 117 9.33 -8.73 18.84
CA LEU A 117 8.44 -9.80 18.47
C LEU A 117 7.06 -9.58 19.09
N TYR A 118 6.04 -9.43 18.27
CA TYR A 118 4.65 -9.31 18.71
C TYR A 118 3.82 -10.49 18.19
N ASN A 119 3.19 -11.21 19.11
CA ASN A 119 2.33 -12.35 18.80
C ASN A 119 0.87 -11.89 18.86
N HIS A 120 0.27 -11.64 17.70
CA HIS A 120 -1.12 -11.27 17.59
C HIS A 120 -2.02 -12.49 17.80
N ASN A 121 -2.91 -12.41 18.76
CA ASN A 121 -3.93 -13.42 18.99
C ASN A 121 -5.33 -12.82 18.75
N PRO A 122 -6.02 -13.15 17.64
CA PRO A 122 -7.33 -12.58 17.32
C PRO A 122 -8.43 -12.97 18.33
N LYS A 123 -8.20 -14.01 19.14
CA LYS A 123 -9.14 -14.44 20.19
C LYS A 123 -9.02 -13.60 21.47
N VAL A 124 -7.93 -12.84 21.62
CA VAL A 124 -7.74 -11.96 22.78
C VAL A 124 -8.42 -10.62 22.53
N GLN A 125 -9.33 -10.24 23.41
CA GLN A 125 -10.04 -8.96 23.29
C GLN A 125 -9.05 -7.77 23.31
N LYS A 126 -9.32 -6.74 22.49
CA LYS A 126 -8.49 -5.53 22.42
C LYS A 126 -8.26 -4.85 23.78
N SER A 127 -9.23 -4.95 24.69
CA SER A 127 -9.12 -4.44 26.07
C SER A 127 -8.00 -5.08 26.90
N ALA A 128 -7.61 -6.32 26.59
CA ALA A 128 -6.50 -6.99 27.27
C ALA A 128 -5.12 -6.40 26.89
N TYR A 129 -5.04 -5.68 25.78
CA TYR A 129 -3.82 -5.01 25.31
C TYR A 129 -3.69 -3.57 25.81
N GLN A 130 -4.76 -3.00 26.40
CA GLN A 130 -4.73 -1.64 26.91
C GLN A 130 -4.26 -1.65 28.37
N PRO A 131 -3.27 -0.81 28.76
CA PRO A 131 -2.89 -0.69 30.16
C PRO A 131 -4.08 -0.11 30.93
N LYS A 132 -4.55 -0.84 31.96
CA LYS A 132 -5.54 -0.35 32.89
C LYS A 132 -4.86 0.63 33.88
N SER A 133 -4.63 1.85 33.46
CA SER A 133 -4.18 2.91 34.37
C SER A 133 -5.35 3.81 34.69
N ASN A 134 -5.84 3.73 35.93
CA ASN A 134 -6.88 4.63 36.43
C ASN A 134 -6.30 5.94 37.02
N LYS A 135 -4.99 6.15 36.94
CA LYS A 135 -4.37 7.39 37.44
C LYS A 135 -4.25 8.39 36.29
N PRO A 136 -4.78 9.60 36.43
CA PRO A 136 -4.58 10.64 35.42
C PRO A 136 -3.08 10.96 35.32
N PHE A 137 -2.54 10.89 34.11
CA PHE A 137 -1.16 11.31 33.82
C PHE A 137 -1.21 12.82 33.53
N ASN A 138 -0.87 13.65 34.51
CA ASN A 138 -1.01 15.12 34.44
C ASN A 138 0.33 15.80 34.20
N LYS A 139 1.31 15.11 33.60
CA LYS A 139 2.63 15.67 33.32
C LYS A 139 2.81 15.91 31.82
N ILE A 140 3.60 16.91 31.49
CA ILE A 140 4.09 17.12 30.13
C ILE A 140 5.37 16.30 30.01
N VAL A 141 5.46 15.49 28.93
CA VAL A 141 6.70 14.83 28.54
C VAL A 141 7.19 15.48 27.25
N LYS A 142 8.43 15.92 27.27
CA LYS A 142 9.16 16.43 26.12
C LYS A 142 10.39 15.56 25.89
N LEU A 143 10.62 15.16 24.65
CA LEU A 143 11.80 14.44 24.22
C LEU A 143 12.28 15.11 22.94
N ASP A 144 13.50 15.66 22.98
CA ASP A 144 14.00 16.42 21.85
C ASP A 144 14.33 15.46 20.68
N ASP A 145 15.07 14.36 20.96
CA ASP A 145 15.48 13.38 19.95
C ASP A 145 15.19 11.94 20.40
N PHE A 146 14.47 11.20 19.58
CA PHE A 146 14.27 9.75 19.71
C PHE A 146 14.91 9.02 18.54
N ASN A 147 15.84 8.11 18.81
CA ASN A 147 16.60 7.40 17.81
C ASN A 147 16.56 5.88 18.00
N ILE A 148 16.35 5.16 16.89
CA ILE A 148 16.48 3.71 16.81
C ILE A 148 17.54 3.40 15.74
N GLU A 149 18.52 2.58 16.11
CA GLU A 149 19.51 2.04 15.19
C GLU A 149 19.36 0.52 15.08
N ASN A 150 19.44 -0.02 13.85
CA ASN A 150 19.41 -1.45 13.54
C ASN A 150 18.16 -2.18 14.10
N GLY A 151 17.02 -1.49 14.17
CA GLY A 151 15.79 -2.05 14.72
C GLY A 151 15.17 -3.13 13.83
N SER A 152 14.45 -4.08 14.45
CA SER A 152 13.67 -5.09 13.75
C SER A 152 12.32 -5.28 14.44
N ILE A 153 11.27 -5.45 13.63
CA ILE A 153 9.92 -5.71 14.12
C ILE A 153 9.38 -6.94 13.39
N GLN A 154 8.84 -7.88 14.15
CA GLN A 154 8.12 -9.03 13.62
C GLN A 154 6.77 -9.17 14.32
N ILE A 155 5.71 -9.34 13.54
CA ILE A 155 4.35 -9.61 14.00
C ILE A 155 3.92 -10.96 13.44
N ASN A 156 3.57 -11.89 14.32
CA ASN A 156 3.01 -13.18 13.96
C ASN A 156 1.53 -13.26 14.34
N ASP A 157 0.75 -14.00 13.59
CA ASP A 157 -0.59 -14.46 13.98
C ASP A 157 -0.45 -15.83 14.66
N VAL A 158 -0.78 -15.87 15.96
CA VAL A 158 -0.68 -17.10 16.76
C VAL A 158 -1.71 -18.15 16.33
N SER A 159 -2.86 -17.73 15.77
CA SER A 159 -3.92 -18.64 15.36
C SER A 159 -3.59 -19.46 14.11
N THR A 160 -2.75 -18.91 13.24
CA THR A 160 -2.34 -19.52 11.97
C THR A 160 -0.84 -19.86 11.93
N ASP A 161 -0.12 -19.55 13.01
CA ASP A 161 1.35 -19.68 13.09
C ASP A 161 2.06 -19.03 11.89
N SER A 162 1.60 -17.85 11.52
CA SER A 162 2.05 -17.20 10.29
C SER A 162 2.60 -15.80 10.50
N LEU A 163 3.64 -15.47 9.75
CA LEU A 163 4.20 -14.12 9.69
C LEU A 163 3.20 -13.16 9.04
N MET A 164 2.88 -12.05 9.72
CA MET A 164 1.99 -10.98 9.24
C MET A 164 2.77 -9.75 8.76
N LEU A 165 3.74 -9.33 9.55
CA LEU A 165 4.60 -8.18 9.25
C LEU A 165 6.02 -8.47 9.69
N GLN A 166 6.99 -8.08 8.89
CA GLN A 166 8.39 -8.03 9.29
C GLN A 166 9.06 -6.82 8.65
N VAL A 167 9.78 -6.04 9.48
CA VAL A 167 10.64 -4.95 9.03
C VAL A 167 12.02 -5.17 9.63
N LYS A 168 13.07 -5.04 8.82
CA LYS A 168 14.46 -5.33 9.22
C LYS A 168 15.38 -4.15 9.02
N ASN A 169 16.37 -4.06 9.88
CA ASN A 169 17.45 -3.06 9.85
C ASN A 169 16.90 -1.64 9.73
N THR A 170 16.04 -1.31 10.70
CA THR A 170 15.35 -0.02 10.73
C THR A 170 16.22 1.02 11.43
N GLN A 171 16.42 2.15 10.76
CA GLN A 171 16.85 3.39 11.36
C GLN A 171 15.63 4.30 11.45
N PHE A 172 15.34 4.79 12.63
CA PHE A 172 14.20 5.64 12.87
C PHE A 172 14.56 6.80 13.77
N SER A 173 14.12 8.00 13.41
CA SER A 173 14.23 9.15 14.30
C SER A 173 12.95 9.98 14.30
N LEU A 174 12.64 10.52 15.47
CA LEU A 174 11.62 11.55 15.68
C LEU A 174 12.22 12.69 16.47
N GLU A 175 11.88 13.92 16.12
CA GLU A 175 12.35 15.13 16.77
C GLU A 175 11.19 15.90 17.44
N ASN A 176 11.52 16.64 18.50
CA ASN A 176 10.59 17.53 19.22
C ASN A 176 9.28 16.86 19.67
N ILE A 177 9.42 15.67 20.24
CA ILE A 177 8.28 14.87 20.69
C ILE A 177 7.66 15.48 21.94
N ARG A 178 6.34 15.62 21.93
CA ARG A 178 5.55 16.11 23.05
C ARG A 178 4.35 15.23 23.33
N PHE A 179 4.21 14.81 24.58
CA PHE A 179 3.02 14.16 25.12
C PHE A 179 2.45 15.01 26.24
N ASP A 180 1.17 15.37 26.15
CA ASP A 180 0.48 16.17 27.17
C ASP A 180 -1.04 15.92 27.16
N GLU A 181 -1.78 16.72 27.90
CA GLU A 181 -3.24 16.66 27.99
C GLU A 181 -3.94 16.86 26.64
N LYS A 182 -3.34 17.61 25.71
CA LYS A 182 -3.91 17.87 24.37
C LYS A 182 -3.70 16.70 23.43
N THR A 183 -2.54 16.03 23.54
CA THR A 183 -2.16 14.93 22.64
C THR A 183 -2.65 13.57 23.10
N LYS A 184 -2.83 13.35 24.41
CA LYS A 184 -3.12 12.03 24.99
C LYS A 184 -4.35 11.32 24.43
N ASN A 185 -5.34 12.09 23.95
CA ASN A 185 -6.59 11.55 23.41
C ASN A 185 -6.60 11.50 21.87
N GLN A 186 -5.55 11.99 21.23
CA GLN A 186 -5.42 11.93 19.76
C GLN A 186 -5.14 10.50 19.29
N LYS A 187 -5.40 10.24 18.03
CA LYS A 187 -5.14 8.92 17.40
C LYS A 187 -3.66 8.54 17.47
N ILE A 188 -2.78 9.51 17.29
CA ILE A 188 -1.35 9.43 17.61
C ILE A 188 -1.19 10.31 18.86
N PRO A 189 -0.95 9.75 20.06
CA PRO A 189 -1.00 10.49 21.32
C PRO A 189 0.24 11.35 21.57
N ILE A 190 0.99 11.69 20.54
CA ILE A 190 2.18 12.55 20.57
C ILE A 190 2.12 13.58 19.46
N ALA A 191 2.65 14.77 19.71
CA ALA A 191 3.06 15.70 18.68
C ALA A 191 4.57 15.52 18.42
N TYR A 192 5.03 15.72 17.20
CA TYR A 192 6.44 15.66 16.80
C TYR A 192 6.65 16.54 15.57
N GLU A 193 7.89 16.85 15.21
CA GLU A 193 8.18 17.69 14.04
C GLU A 193 8.71 16.88 12.88
N ASN A 194 9.86 16.24 13.00
CA ASN A 194 10.51 15.50 11.93
C ASN A 194 10.41 14.00 12.17
N LEU A 195 10.06 13.26 11.11
CA LEU A 195 10.07 11.81 11.10
C LEU A 195 10.98 11.32 9.99
N ASN A 196 11.98 10.52 10.37
CA ASN A 196 12.83 9.82 9.42
C ASN A 196 12.76 8.31 9.70
N LEU A 197 12.53 7.54 8.66
CA LEU A 197 12.48 6.08 8.72
C LEU A 197 13.22 5.52 7.51
N ILE A 198 14.20 4.66 7.73
CA ILE A 198 14.87 3.88 6.69
C ILE A 198 14.81 2.43 7.12
N PHE A 199 14.57 1.52 6.20
CA PHE A 199 14.63 0.07 6.45
C PHE A 199 15.17 -0.67 5.23
N ASP A 200 15.76 -1.84 5.45
CA ASP A 200 16.34 -2.65 4.37
C ASP A 200 15.31 -3.58 3.72
N SER A 201 14.32 -4.03 4.48
CA SER A 201 13.26 -4.87 3.92
C SER A 201 11.98 -4.81 4.73
N LEU A 202 10.87 -4.88 4.00
CA LEU A 202 9.51 -5.02 4.51
C LEU A 202 8.88 -6.29 3.94
N PHE A 203 8.23 -7.06 4.79
CA PHE A 203 7.26 -8.07 4.43
C PHE A 203 5.92 -7.74 5.09
N PHE A 204 4.83 -7.80 4.33
CA PHE A 204 3.48 -7.62 4.85
C PHE A 204 2.51 -8.58 4.17
N ARG A 205 1.77 -9.35 4.96
CA ARG A 205 0.72 -10.25 4.48
C ARG A 205 -0.55 -9.46 4.17
N MET A 206 -0.89 -9.37 2.88
CA MET A 206 -2.07 -8.64 2.38
C MET A 206 -3.37 -9.47 2.45
N GLY A 207 -3.51 -10.31 3.44
CA GLY A 207 -4.67 -11.19 3.62
C GLY A 207 -4.33 -12.67 3.46
N GLU A 208 -5.29 -13.46 2.97
CA GLU A 208 -5.16 -14.91 2.93
C GLU A 208 -4.21 -15.40 1.82
N TYR A 209 -4.18 -14.69 0.69
CA TYR A 209 -3.56 -15.20 -0.54
C TYR A 209 -2.34 -14.42 -1.01
N ASP A 210 -2.17 -13.16 -0.64
CA ASP A 210 -1.16 -12.31 -1.23
C ASP A 210 -0.20 -11.75 -0.19
N ASP A 211 1.06 -11.58 -0.59
CA ASP A 211 2.13 -10.98 0.18
C ASP A 211 2.66 -9.72 -0.53
N LEU A 212 2.91 -8.67 0.23
CA LEU A 212 3.66 -7.50 -0.21
C LEU A 212 5.07 -7.55 0.38
N ARG A 213 6.06 -7.23 -0.43
CA ARG A 213 7.44 -7.05 -0.01
C ARG A 213 7.97 -5.73 -0.56
N ALA A 214 8.88 -5.12 0.16
CA ALA A 214 9.67 -4.00 -0.34
C ALA A 214 11.13 -4.20 0.08
N GLY A 215 12.05 -3.74 -0.76
CA GLY A 215 13.47 -3.66 -0.48
C GLY A 215 13.81 -2.42 0.35
N LYS A 216 15.04 -1.92 0.21
CA LYS A 216 15.50 -0.75 0.94
C LYS A 216 14.63 0.47 0.62
N SER A 217 14.05 1.05 1.66
CA SER A 217 13.05 2.09 1.52
C SER A 217 13.23 3.16 2.59
N SER A 218 12.69 4.36 2.33
CA SER A 218 12.79 5.47 3.27
C SER A 218 11.53 6.34 3.28
N ILE A 219 11.28 6.93 4.45
CA ILE A 219 10.35 8.04 4.68
C ILE A 219 11.17 9.15 5.32
N GLN A 220 11.46 10.22 4.58
CA GLN A 220 12.31 11.32 5.04
C GLN A 220 11.85 12.61 4.38
N ASN A 221 11.85 13.71 5.13
CA ASN A 221 11.55 15.04 4.60
C ASN A 221 10.25 15.07 3.76
N GLU A 222 9.18 14.49 4.29
CA GLU A 222 7.88 14.39 3.62
C GLU A 222 7.93 13.63 2.28
N GLN A 223 8.98 12.84 2.05
CA GLN A 223 9.11 11.97 0.88
C GLN A 223 9.10 10.51 1.29
N ILE A 224 8.35 9.71 0.54
CA ILE A 224 8.36 8.25 0.67
C ILE A 224 9.03 7.70 -0.58
N ASN A 225 10.05 6.87 -0.38
CA ASN A 225 10.75 6.17 -1.45
C ASN A 225 10.73 4.67 -1.13
N LEU A 226 9.96 3.90 -1.89
CA LEU A 226 9.93 2.45 -1.80
C LEU A 226 10.64 1.85 -3.02
N GLN A 227 11.52 0.90 -2.79
CA GLN A 227 12.26 0.21 -3.85
C GLN A 227 11.99 -1.29 -3.85
N ASP A 228 12.08 -1.90 -5.03
CA ASP A 228 11.91 -3.33 -5.23
C ASP A 228 10.63 -3.87 -4.57
N VAL A 229 9.52 -3.12 -4.78
CA VAL A 229 8.21 -3.51 -4.24
C VAL A 229 7.66 -4.67 -5.06
N SER A 230 7.12 -5.67 -4.39
CA SER A 230 6.43 -6.77 -5.05
C SER A 230 5.13 -7.14 -4.36
N ILE A 231 4.12 -7.44 -5.15
CA ILE A 231 2.84 -8.00 -4.70
C ILE A 231 2.71 -9.36 -5.38
N LYS A 232 2.75 -10.43 -4.60
CA LYS A 232 2.72 -11.79 -5.13
C LYS A 232 1.70 -12.65 -4.43
N THR A 233 0.92 -13.38 -5.21
CA THR A 233 0.11 -14.47 -4.69
C THR A 233 1.05 -15.60 -4.24
N LYS A 234 0.88 -16.08 -3.01
CA LYS A 234 1.77 -17.09 -2.39
C LYS A 234 1.63 -18.52 -2.94
N TYR A 235 0.61 -18.75 -3.74
CA TYR A 235 0.34 -20.02 -4.42
C TYR A 235 0.72 -19.90 -5.89
N SER A 236 1.06 -21.01 -6.54
CA SER A 236 1.11 -21.07 -8.01
C SER A 236 -0.29 -20.86 -8.62
N LYS A 237 -0.37 -20.58 -9.92
CA LYS A 237 -1.65 -20.38 -10.64
C LYS A 237 -2.58 -21.60 -10.45
N GLU A 238 -2.03 -22.80 -10.56
CA GLU A 238 -2.77 -24.06 -10.41
C GLU A 238 -3.16 -24.37 -8.96
N GLU A 239 -2.30 -24.07 -8.01
CA GLU A 239 -2.59 -24.26 -6.58
C GLU A 239 -3.66 -23.29 -6.11
N LEU A 240 -3.59 -22.02 -6.54
CA LEU A 240 -4.60 -21.01 -6.20
C LEU A 240 -5.99 -21.50 -6.62
N SER A 241 -6.13 -21.97 -7.86
CA SER A 241 -7.42 -22.48 -8.39
C SER A 241 -8.00 -23.63 -7.58
N ARG A 242 -7.18 -24.40 -6.85
CA ARG A 242 -7.65 -25.51 -5.99
C ARG A 242 -8.08 -25.06 -4.60
N VAL A 243 -7.52 -23.96 -4.08
CA VAL A 243 -7.79 -23.52 -2.70
C VAL A 243 -8.88 -22.45 -2.61
N ILE A 244 -9.14 -21.71 -3.69
CA ILE A 244 -10.16 -20.67 -3.71
C ILE A 244 -11.55 -21.26 -3.99
N LYS A 245 -12.59 -20.63 -3.42
CA LYS A 245 -13.98 -21.03 -3.63
C LYS A 245 -14.65 -20.31 -4.79
N VAL A 246 -14.20 -19.08 -5.06
CA VAL A 246 -14.65 -18.22 -6.16
C VAL A 246 -13.43 -17.66 -6.88
N GLU A 247 -13.59 -17.37 -8.17
CA GLU A 247 -12.51 -16.84 -9.00
C GLU A 247 -11.92 -15.54 -8.45
N ARG A 248 -10.61 -15.42 -8.55
CA ARG A 248 -9.88 -14.19 -8.22
C ARG A 248 -8.63 -14.11 -9.07
N ASP A 249 -8.04 -12.92 -9.11
CA ASP A 249 -6.75 -12.74 -9.78
C ASP A 249 -5.61 -13.33 -8.96
N HIS A 250 -4.69 -13.97 -9.67
CA HIS A 250 -3.35 -14.31 -9.20
C HIS A 250 -2.43 -13.17 -9.63
N TYR A 251 -1.68 -12.63 -8.70
CA TYR A 251 -0.76 -11.51 -8.92
C TYR A 251 0.69 -11.97 -8.87
N ASP A 252 1.47 -11.59 -9.86
CA ASP A 252 2.93 -11.51 -9.81
C ASP A 252 3.30 -10.12 -10.34
N VAL A 253 3.43 -9.16 -9.43
CA VAL A 253 3.68 -7.75 -9.74
C VAL A 253 4.97 -7.32 -9.06
N THR A 254 5.87 -6.73 -9.82
CA THR A 254 7.09 -6.09 -9.31
C THR A 254 7.12 -4.63 -9.74
N ILE A 255 7.58 -3.77 -8.86
CA ILE A 255 7.70 -2.32 -9.07
C ILE A 255 9.10 -1.92 -8.60
N LYS A 256 9.93 -1.41 -9.49
CA LYS A 256 11.30 -1.04 -9.15
C LYS A 256 11.35 0.16 -8.23
N SER A 257 10.55 1.20 -8.51
CA SER A 257 10.51 2.42 -7.71
C SER A 257 9.09 2.96 -7.57
N LEU A 258 8.73 3.32 -6.33
CA LEU A 258 7.52 4.05 -5.99
C LEU A 258 7.90 5.21 -5.08
N GLN A 259 7.58 6.45 -5.49
CA GLN A 259 7.91 7.67 -4.76
C GLN A 259 6.67 8.51 -4.53
N LEU A 260 6.48 9.01 -3.31
CA LEU A 260 5.52 10.06 -2.99
C LEU A 260 6.30 11.32 -2.60
N LYS A 261 5.99 12.44 -3.24
CA LYS A 261 6.61 13.73 -2.95
C LYS A 261 5.70 14.56 -2.07
N ASP A 262 6.29 15.35 -1.18
CA ASP A 262 5.59 16.25 -0.26
C ASP A 262 4.38 15.54 0.39
N PHE A 263 4.66 14.30 0.85
CA PHE A 263 3.68 13.43 1.48
C PHE A 263 3.27 14.00 2.83
N ASN A 264 1.99 14.24 2.99
CA ASN A 264 1.43 14.70 4.24
C ASN A 264 0.33 13.76 4.70
N TYR A 265 0.29 13.48 6.00
CA TYR A 265 -0.79 12.72 6.59
C TYR A 265 -1.23 13.33 7.92
N GLY A 266 -2.48 13.08 8.27
CA GLY A 266 -3.07 13.58 9.50
C GLY A 266 -4.39 12.91 9.79
N PHE A 267 -5.13 13.46 10.75
CA PHE A 267 -6.45 12.95 11.11
C PHE A 267 -7.44 14.11 11.16
N ARG A 268 -8.53 14.01 10.42
CA ARG A 268 -9.67 14.92 10.51
C ARG A 268 -10.56 14.45 11.67
N GLN A 269 -10.91 15.38 12.58
CA GLN A 269 -11.74 15.08 13.78
C GLN A 269 -11.18 13.89 14.58
N ASP A 270 -9.86 13.78 14.70
CA ASP A 270 -9.12 12.75 15.43
C ASP A 270 -9.48 11.29 15.06
N SER A 271 -10.15 11.06 13.94
CA SER A 271 -10.61 9.72 13.56
C SER A 271 -10.39 9.34 12.09
N ILE A 272 -10.58 10.26 11.15
CA ILE A 272 -10.50 10.00 9.72
C ILE A 272 -9.09 10.30 9.22
N LEU A 273 -8.36 9.27 8.83
CA LEU A 273 -7.03 9.42 8.23
C LEU A 273 -7.11 10.29 6.98
N GLN A 274 -6.23 11.24 6.86
CA GLN A 274 -6.04 12.08 5.67
C GLN A 274 -4.67 11.78 5.07
N ILE A 275 -4.63 11.56 3.76
CA ILE A 275 -3.40 11.33 2.99
C ILE A 275 -3.37 12.32 1.84
N LYS A 276 -2.28 13.06 1.72
CA LYS A 276 -2.08 14.05 0.65
C LYS A 276 -0.68 13.92 0.05
N SER A 277 -0.59 14.05 -1.26
CA SER A 277 0.68 14.22 -1.97
C SER A 277 0.41 14.91 -3.31
N PRO A 278 1.18 15.94 -3.69
CA PRO A 278 1.06 16.55 -5.01
C PRO A 278 1.50 15.61 -6.13
N GLN A 279 2.41 14.67 -5.85
CA GLN A 279 2.90 13.77 -6.90
C GLN A 279 3.30 12.39 -6.39
N VAL A 280 2.83 11.37 -7.09
CA VAL A 280 3.27 9.98 -6.96
C VAL A 280 3.93 9.53 -8.27
N LEU A 281 5.14 9.00 -8.19
CA LEU A 281 5.89 8.47 -9.32
C LEU A 281 6.05 6.96 -9.13
N ILE A 282 5.69 6.20 -10.15
CA ILE A 282 5.83 4.73 -10.16
C ILE A 282 6.54 4.35 -11.46
N SER A 283 7.60 3.59 -11.35
CA SER A 283 8.37 3.21 -12.54
C SER A 283 8.82 1.76 -12.53
N GLU A 284 9.04 1.25 -13.74
CA GLU A 284 9.51 -0.10 -14.00
C GLU A 284 8.62 -1.15 -13.33
N ILE A 285 7.33 -1.15 -13.73
CA ILE A 285 6.37 -2.16 -13.29
C ILE A 285 6.41 -3.34 -14.27
N ASP A 286 6.55 -4.56 -13.76
CA ASP A 286 6.26 -5.80 -14.47
C ASP A 286 5.09 -6.49 -13.75
N ALA A 287 3.93 -6.58 -14.42
CA ALA A 287 2.71 -7.12 -13.84
C ALA A 287 2.20 -8.30 -14.69
N ASP A 288 2.28 -9.51 -14.13
CA ASP A 288 1.60 -10.71 -14.64
C ASP A 288 0.36 -10.99 -13.78
N ILE A 289 -0.81 -10.80 -14.39
CA ILE A 289 -2.11 -11.00 -13.75
C ILE A 289 -2.80 -12.16 -14.45
N TYR A 290 -3.21 -13.17 -13.67
CA TYR A 290 -3.86 -14.35 -14.22
C TYR A 290 -5.17 -14.64 -13.49
N ARG A 291 -6.20 -15.04 -14.26
CA ARG A 291 -7.49 -15.47 -13.71
C ARG A 291 -7.91 -16.83 -14.28
N ASP A 292 -8.27 -17.74 -13.39
CA ASP A 292 -8.89 -19.01 -13.76
C ASP A 292 -10.41 -18.90 -13.70
N LYS A 293 -11.03 -18.89 -14.88
CA LYS A 293 -12.49 -18.83 -15.06
C LYS A 293 -13.18 -20.21 -14.95
N LEU A 294 -12.42 -21.26 -14.63
CA LEU A 294 -12.97 -22.60 -14.37
C LEU A 294 -13.43 -22.76 -12.91
N VAL A 295 -13.00 -21.86 -12.03
CA VAL A 295 -13.49 -21.73 -10.66
C VAL A 295 -14.84 -21.01 -10.69
N ALA A 296 -15.67 -21.22 -9.68
CA ALA A 296 -16.98 -20.56 -9.60
C ALA A 296 -16.88 -19.04 -9.68
N ASP A 297 -17.81 -18.40 -10.39
CA ASP A 297 -17.83 -16.96 -10.58
C ASP A 297 -17.91 -16.19 -9.25
N ASP A 298 -17.17 -15.09 -9.17
CA ASP A 298 -17.34 -14.13 -8.09
C ASP A 298 -18.52 -13.19 -8.38
N MET A 299 -19.64 -13.47 -7.71
CA MET A 299 -20.90 -12.72 -7.85
C MET A 299 -20.90 -11.37 -7.10
N SER A 300 -19.81 -10.96 -6.50
CA SER A 300 -19.73 -9.66 -5.82
C SER A 300 -19.81 -8.49 -6.80
N ILE A 301 -20.46 -7.41 -6.38
CA ILE A 301 -20.55 -6.19 -7.19
C ILE A 301 -19.17 -5.55 -7.29
N LYS A 302 -18.74 -5.26 -8.52
CA LYS A 302 -17.49 -4.55 -8.84
C LYS A 302 -17.83 -3.07 -9.15
N PRO A 303 -17.64 -2.14 -8.21
CA PRO A 303 -17.95 -0.73 -8.46
C PRO A 303 -17.05 -0.11 -9.53
N LEU A 304 -17.52 0.98 -10.16
CA LEU A 304 -16.68 1.83 -11.01
C LEU A 304 -15.66 2.61 -10.16
N TYR A 305 -14.59 3.12 -10.76
CA TYR A 305 -13.51 3.81 -10.05
C TYR A 305 -13.97 5.06 -9.31
N SER A 306 -14.92 5.82 -9.85
CA SER A 306 -15.56 6.95 -9.18
C SER A 306 -16.15 6.54 -7.83
N LYS A 307 -16.94 5.47 -7.82
CA LYS A 307 -17.53 4.92 -6.59
C LYS A 307 -16.46 4.34 -5.66
N MET A 308 -15.45 3.65 -6.18
CA MET A 308 -14.35 3.12 -5.37
C MET A 308 -13.62 4.23 -4.60
N LEU A 309 -13.30 5.34 -5.27
CA LEU A 309 -12.68 6.51 -4.62
C LEU A 309 -13.63 7.13 -3.59
N ARG A 310 -14.89 7.37 -3.95
CA ARG A 310 -15.89 7.97 -3.06
C ARG A 310 -16.13 7.17 -1.79
N ASP A 311 -16.08 5.83 -1.87
CA ASP A 311 -16.35 4.93 -0.75
C ASP A 311 -15.15 4.69 0.16
N LEU A 312 -13.98 5.28 -0.12
CA LEU A 312 -12.82 5.21 0.77
C LEU A 312 -13.19 5.65 2.19
N LYS A 313 -12.66 4.96 3.18
CA LYS A 313 -12.91 5.27 4.60
C LYS A 313 -11.90 6.27 5.18
N PHE A 314 -11.11 6.87 4.34
CA PHE A 314 -10.13 7.91 4.65
C PHE A 314 -10.13 8.96 3.54
N ASP A 315 -9.63 10.14 3.85
CA ASP A 315 -9.50 11.24 2.90
C ASP A 315 -8.21 11.04 2.08
N LEU A 316 -8.35 10.99 0.77
CA LEU A 316 -7.24 10.88 -0.18
C LEU A 316 -7.22 12.09 -1.10
N ALA A 317 -6.07 12.71 -1.28
CA ALA A 317 -5.84 13.79 -2.23
C ALA A 317 -4.44 13.66 -2.87
N ILE A 318 -4.39 13.09 -4.07
CA ILE A 318 -3.19 13.00 -4.90
C ILE A 318 -3.45 13.82 -6.17
N ASP A 319 -2.63 14.87 -6.38
CA ASP A 319 -2.85 15.74 -7.54
C ASP A 319 -2.46 15.04 -8.85
N GLU A 320 -1.32 14.34 -8.84
CA GLU A 320 -0.81 13.65 -10.02
C GLU A 320 -0.14 12.31 -9.67
N VAL A 321 -0.50 11.25 -10.41
CA VAL A 321 0.23 9.98 -10.42
C VAL A 321 0.83 9.77 -11.81
N LYS A 322 2.14 9.57 -11.89
CA LYS A 322 2.86 9.21 -13.11
C LYS A 322 3.32 7.76 -13.04
N ILE A 323 3.00 7.01 -14.05
CA ILE A 323 3.44 5.63 -14.25
C ILE A 323 4.27 5.58 -15.52
N ALA A 324 5.46 4.99 -15.46
CA ALA A 324 6.38 4.89 -16.58
C ALA A 324 7.03 3.49 -16.66
N ASP A 325 7.56 3.17 -17.85
CA ASP A 325 8.37 1.98 -18.10
C ASP A 325 7.71 0.68 -17.61
N THR A 326 6.42 0.54 -17.94
CA THR A 326 5.58 -0.51 -17.38
C THR A 326 5.21 -1.56 -18.43
N LYS A 327 5.20 -2.81 -18.01
CA LYS A 327 4.68 -3.95 -18.76
C LYS A 327 3.54 -4.59 -17.97
N ILE A 328 2.41 -4.83 -18.66
CA ILE A 328 1.25 -5.49 -18.08
C ILE A 328 0.86 -6.66 -18.97
N SER A 329 0.78 -7.85 -18.38
CA SER A 329 0.26 -9.06 -19.02
C SER A 329 -0.97 -9.53 -18.22
N TYR A 330 -2.10 -9.68 -18.91
CA TYR A 330 -3.32 -10.22 -18.33
C TYR A 330 -3.73 -11.50 -19.05
N SER A 331 -3.93 -12.57 -18.29
CA SER A 331 -4.26 -13.89 -18.84
C SER A 331 -5.53 -14.46 -18.21
N GLU A 332 -6.42 -15.02 -19.03
CA GLU A 332 -7.62 -15.74 -18.57
C GLU A 332 -7.64 -17.17 -19.07
N LYS A 333 -7.90 -18.13 -18.18
CA LYS A 333 -8.11 -19.54 -18.54
C LYS A 333 -9.61 -19.84 -18.48
N VAL A 334 -10.25 -19.99 -19.64
CA VAL A 334 -11.70 -20.26 -19.73
C VAL A 334 -12.01 -21.70 -20.13
N LYS A 335 -11.01 -22.50 -20.54
CA LYS A 335 -11.16 -23.92 -20.93
C LYS A 335 -10.04 -24.76 -20.35
N ALA A 336 -10.39 -25.93 -19.81
CA ALA A 336 -9.46 -26.81 -19.13
C ALA A 336 -8.38 -27.39 -20.08
N ASP A 337 -8.75 -27.66 -21.33
CA ASP A 337 -7.93 -28.29 -22.35
C ASP A 337 -7.05 -27.28 -23.12
N ARG A 338 -7.06 -25.99 -22.75
CA ARG A 338 -6.32 -24.93 -23.46
C ARG A 338 -5.47 -24.10 -22.50
N GLN A 339 -4.48 -23.45 -23.10
CA GLN A 339 -3.73 -22.42 -22.40
C GLN A 339 -4.62 -21.20 -22.16
N ALA A 340 -4.26 -20.38 -21.20
CA ALA A 340 -4.91 -19.09 -20.94
C ALA A 340 -4.72 -18.15 -22.14
N GLY A 341 -5.77 -17.42 -22.50
CA GLY A 341 -5.68 -16.34 -23.47
C GLY A 341 -5.05 -15.12 -22.82
N THR A 342 -4.13 -14.45 -23.51
CA THR A 342 -3.32 -13.37 -22.96
C THR A 342 -3.47 -12.06 -23.75
N VAL A 343 -3.58 -10.95 -23.02
CA VAL A 343 -3.52 -9.57 -23.53
C VAL A 343 -2.29 -8.88 -22.93
N ASN A 344 -1.50 -8.20 -23.76
CA ASN A 344 -0.28 -7.51 -23.35
C ASN A 344 -0.37 -6.00 -23.61
N PHE A 345 0.22 -5.24 -22.68
CA PHE A 345 0.45 -3.80 -22.77
C PHE A 345 1.91 -3.54 -22.41
N ASN A 346 2.75 -3.28 -23.41
CA ASN A 346 4.16 -2.93 -23.21
C ASN A 346 4.36 -1.43 -23.32
N ASP A 347 5.50 -0.94 -22.83
CA ASP A 347 5.83 0.48 -22.80
C ASP A 347 4.66 1.33 -22.26
N PHE A 348 3.95 0.77 -21.27
CA PHE A 348 2.78 1.41 -20.70
C PHE A 348 3.22 2.62 -19.87
N GLN A 349 2.61 3.75 -20.17
CA GLN A 349 2.77 5.01 -19.47
C GLN A 349 1.40 5.57 -19.14
N ALA A 350 1.24 6.13 -17.95
CA ALA A 350 0.00 6.80 -17.57
C ALA A 350 0.27 8.04 -16.74
N THR A 351 -0.52 9.09 -16.99
CA THR A 351 -0.64 10.25 -16.11
C THR A 351 -2.06 10.30 -15.61
N ILE A 352 -2.24 10.18 -14.29
CA ILE A 352 -3.54 10.23 -13.64
C ILE A 352 -3.58 11.49 -12.80
N LYS A 353 -4.58 12.34 -12.99
CA LYS A 353 -4.73 13.59 -12.25
C LYS A 353 -5.96 13.56 -11.34
N ASN A 354 -5.86 14.28 -10.23
CA ASN A 354 -6.95 14.49 -9.28
C ASN A 354 -7.51 13.18 -8.70
N VAL A 355 -6.63 12.30 -8.23
CA VAL A 355 -7.02 11.06 -7.55
C VAL A 355 -7.44 11.39 -6.13
N SER A 356 -8.71 11.73 -5.95
CA SER A 356 -9.18 12.27 -4.68
C SER A 356 -10.66 11.96 -4.43
N ASN A 357 -11.01 11.75 -3.16
CA ASN A 357 -12.38 11.76 -2.67
C ASN A 357 -12.73 13.03 -1.89
N THR A 358 -11.82 14.03 -1.89
CA THR A 358 -12.01 15.29 -1.17
C THR A 358 -12.19 16.49 -2.10
N TYR A 359 -11.88 16.34 -3.39
CA TYR A 359 -12.09 17.38 -4.38
C TYR A 359 -13.59 17.48 -4.71
N VAL A 360 -14.02 18.69 -5.08
CA VAL A 360 -15.43 18.97 -5.39
C VAL A 360 -15.61 19.16 -6.89
N SER A 361 -16.82 18.88 -7.37
CA SER A 361 -17.21 19.17 -8.77
C SER A 361 -16.99 20.66 -9.11
N PRO A 362 -16.53 20.96 -10.34
CA PRO A 362 -16.43 20.09 -11.51
C PRO A 362 -15.06 19.39 -11.69
N THR A 363 -14.25 19.25 -10.63
CA THR A 363 -12.93 18.61 -10.72
C THR A 363 -13.10 17.11 -11.03
N LYS A 364 -12.57 16.69 -12.18
CA LYS A 364 -12.61 15.29 -12.61
C LYS A 364 -11.28 14.59 -12.35
N THR A 365 -11.33 13.32 -12.02
CA THR A 365 -10.18 12.43 -12.16
C THR A 365 -10.00 12.11 -13.65
N THR A 366 -8.79 12.33 -14.17
CA THR A 366 -8.46 12.09 -15.58
C THR A 366 -7.27 11.14 -15.70
N LEU A 367 -7.31 10.23 -16.66
CA LEU A 367 -6.24 9.31 -17.02
C LEU A 367 -5.86 9.56 -18.48
N ASP A 368 -4.57 9.78 -18.74
CA ASP A 368 -3.96 9.78 -20.06
C ASP A 368 -3.01 8.57 -20.12
N ILE A 369 -3.25 7.64 -21.04
CA ILE A 369 -2.56 6.34 -21.13
C ILE A 369 -1.98 6.16 -22.52
N LYS A 370 -0.71 5.79 -22.60
CA LYS A 370 -0.02 5.41 -23.83
C LYS A 370 0.65 4.05 -23.64
N THR A 371 0.53 3.17 -24.65
CA THR A 371 1.10 1.83 -24.56
C THR A 371 1.24 1.17 -25.94
N GLN A 372 2.04 0.11 -26.04
CA GLN A 372 2.05 -0.82 -27.15
C GLN A 372 1.09 -1.98 -26.86
N PHE A 373 -0.10 -1.91 -27.42
CA PHE A 373 -1.12 -2.94 -27.28
C PHE A 373 -0.78 -4.20 -28.05
N MET A 374 -0.90 -5.36 -27.44
CA MET A 374 -0.52 -6.66 -28.00
C MET A 374 0.92 -6.68 -28.54
N ASP A 375 1.83 -6.02 -27.85
CA ASP A 375 3.26 -5.88 -28.14
C ASP A 375 3.60 -5.00 -29.39
N HIS A 376 2.61 -4.51 -30.13
CA HIS A 376 2.85 -3.96 -31.47
C HIS A 376 2.07 -2.70 -31.84
N ALA A 377 0.82 -2.57 -31.41
CA ALA A 377 -0.06 -1.49 -31.86
C ALA A 377 -0.01 -0.31 -30.86
N PRO A 378 0.45 0.89 -31.29
CA PRO A 378 0.33 2.07 -30.45
C PRO A 378 -1.13 2.30 -30.05
N LEU A 379 -1.37 2.45 -28.75
CA LEU A 379 -2.66 2.77 -28.19
C LEU A 379 -2.52 4.00 -27.31
N HIS A 380 -3.41 4.97 -27.53
CA HIS A 380 -3.59 6.13 -26.66
C HIS A 380 -5.01 6.14 -26.12
N ALA A 381 -5.19 6.21 -24.82
CA ALA A 381 -6.50 6.25 -24.20
C ALA A 381 -6.62 7.40 -23.18
N ASN A 382 -7.78 8.03 -23.18
CA ASN A 382 -8.18 9.03 -22.20
C ASN A 382 -9.42 8.53 -21.45
N TRP A 383 -9.40 8.68 -20.16
CA TRP A 383 -10.53 8.32 -19.31
C TRP A 383 -10.77 9.41 -18.30
N GLU A 384 -12.03 9.81 -18.14
CA GLU A 384 -12.40 10.79 -17.13
C GLU A 384 -13.71 10.47 -16.42
N PHE A 385 -13.79 10.86 -15.17
CA PHE A 385 -14.99 10.73 -14.34
C PHE A 385 -14.96 11.77 -13.20
N ASP A 386 -16.15 12.16 -12.71
CA ASP A 386 -16.31 12.96 -11.50
C ASP A 386 -16.63 12.03 -10.32
N VAL A 387 -15.79 12.08 -9.28
CA VAL A 387 -15.96 11.25 -8.07
C VAL A 387 -17.26 11.59 -7.32
N ASN A 388 -17.74 12.84 -7.45
CA ASN A 388 -18.97 13.31 -6.81
C ASN A 388 -20.25 12.98 -7.60
N ASP A 389 -20.12 12.53 -8.84
CA ASP A 389 -21.27 12.09 -9.62
C ASP A 389 -21.80 10.75 -9.11
N ILE A 390 -22.96 10.79 -8.45
CA ILE A 390 -23.60 9.58 -7.88
C ILE A 390 -24.11 8.58 -8.94
N GLN A 391 -24.22 9.02 -10.20
CA GLN A 391 -24.56 8.14 -11.33
C GLN A 391 -23.32 7.40 -11.86
N ASP A 392 -22.13 7.75 -11.37
CA ASP A 392 -20.85 7.18 -11.80
C ASP A 392 -20.62 7.30 -13.31
N ARG A 393 -21.00 8.44 -13.91
CA ARG A 393 -20.77 8.71 -15.33
C ARG A 393 -19.28 8.81 -15.63
N PHE A 394 -18.89 8.29 -16.76
CA PHE A 394 -17.52 8.34 -17.25
C PHE A 394 -17.47 8.53 -18.77
N LEU A 395 -16.40 9.09 -19.26
CA LEU A 395 -16.05 9.13 -20.67
C LEU A 395 -14.73 8.39 -20.86
N PHE A 396 -14.72 7.39 -21.74
CA PHE A 396 -13.51 6.68 -22.15
C PHE A 396 -13.33 6.82 -23.64
N GLN A 397 -12.16 7.27 -24.05
CA GLN A 397 -11.79 7.44 -25.47
C GLN A 397 -10.50 6.67 -25.73
N ALA A 398 -10.42 5.98 -26.84
CA ALA A 398 -9.17 5.34 -27.25
C ALA A 398 -8.95 5.45 -28.76
N GLU A 399 -7.69 5.54 -29.10
CA GLU A 399 -7.15 5.52 -30.44
C GLU A 399 -6.14 4.38 -30.53
N ILE A 400 -6.31 3.51 -31.51
CA ILE A 400 -5.43 2.37 -31.78
C ILE A 400 -4.93 2.50 -33.19
N ASP A 401 -3.61 2.56 -33.35
CA ASP A 401 -2.95 2.55 -34.65
C ASP A 401 -2.93 1.14 -35.23
N LEU A 402 -2.22 0.95 -36.34
CA LEU A 402 -2.17 -0.29 -37.09
C LEU A 402 -2.04 -1.52 -36.17
N LEU A 403 -3.10 -2.31 -36.15
CA LEU A 403 -3.19 -3.57 -35.39
C LEU A 403 -3.44 -4.72 -36.38
N LYS A 404 -2.47 -5.61 -36.55
CA LYS A 404 -2.74 -6.90 -37.21
C LYS A 404 -3.70 -7.71 -36.37
N ALA A 405 -4.85 -8.07 -36.95
CA ALA A 405 -5.90 -8.78 -36.21
C ALA A 405 -5.41 -10.12 -35.64
N SER A 406 -4.41 -10.73 -36.28
CA SER A 406 -3.78 -11.97 -35.79
C SER A 406 -3.12 -11.86 -34.43
N TYR A 407 -2.69 -10.67 -33.99
CA TYR A 407 -2.13 -10.48 -32.63
C TYR A 407 -3.17 -10.71 -31.52
N LEU A 408 -4.43 -10.36 -31.80
CA LEU A 408 -5.56 -10.61 -30.88
C LEU A 408 -5.83 -12.10 -30.68
N ASN A 409 -5.34 -12.97 -31.57
CA ASN A 409 -5.58 -14.40 -31.50
C ASN A 409 -4.93 -15.07 -30.28
N LYS A 410 -3.89 -14.45 -29.68
CA LYS A 410 -3.33 -14.89 -28.40
C LYS A 410 -4.40 -14.93 -27.28
N PHE A 411 -5.39 -14.04 -27.36
CA PHE A 411 -6.51 -13.97 -26.43
C PHE A 411 -7.78 -14.65 -26.95
N LEU A 412 -8.16 -14.35 -28.20
CA LEU A 412 -9.46 -14.76 -28.76
C LEU A 412 -9.53 -16.25 -29.08
N GLN A 413 -8.44 -16.82 -29.58
CA GLN A 413 -8.45 -18.22 -30.02
C GLN A 413 -8.64 -19.19 -28.83
N PRO A 414 -7.87 -19.10 -27.72
CA PRO A 414 -8.09 -20.00 -26.60
C PRO A 414 -9.40 -19.72 -25.86
N ASN A 415 -9.85 -18.47 -25.80
CA ASN A 415 -11.00 -18.09 -24.99
C ASN A 415 -12.34 -18.17 -25.72
N LEU A 416 -12.39 -17.78 -27.01
CA LEU A 416 -13.63 -17.63 -27.76
C LEU A 416 -13.77 -18.59 -28.95
N ASN A 417 -12.79 -19.42 -29.27
CA ASN A 417 -12.76 -20.24 -30.48
C ASN A 417 -12.83 -19.40 -31.77
N VAL A 418 -12.31 -18.19 -31.76
CA VAL A 418 -12.32 -17.30 -32.90
C VAL A 418 -10.88 -16.94 -33.25
N ARG A 419 -10.56 -16.98 -34.55
CA ARG A 419 -9.34 -16.45 -35.12
C ARG A 419 -9.68 -15.29 -36.03
N LEU A 420 -9.00 -14.19 -35.86
CA LEU A 420 -9.11 -13.02 -36.71
C LEU A 420 -7.94 -12.97 -37.67
N GLU A 421 -8.22 -12.52 -38.92
CA GLU A 421 -7.26 -12.31 -39.99
C GLU A 421 -7.41 -10.88 -40.53
N GLY A 422 -6.39 -10.35 -41.20
CA GLY A 422 -6.38 -8.99 -41.72
C GLY A 422 -5.82 -7.95 -40.77
N GLU A 423 -6.13 -6.70 -41.05
CA GLU A 423 -5.54 -5.56 -40.36
C GLU A 423 -6.61 -4.51 -40.04
N LEU A 424 -6.53 -3.96 -38.81
CA LEU A 424 -7.20 -2.73 -38.38
C LEU A 424 -6.17 -1.61 -38.57
N GLU A 425 -6.32 -0.78 -39.60
CA GLU A 425 -5.36 0.27 -39.90
C GLU A 425 -5.39 1.40 -38.88
N LYS A 426 -6.60 1.75 -38.47
CA LYS A 426 -6.84 2.79 -37.47
C LYS A 426 -8.20 2.59 -36.80
N THR A 427 -8.26 2.70 -35.50
CA THR A 427 -9.51 2.55 -34.76
C THR A 427 -9.62 3.67 -33.74
N TYR A 428 -10.79 4.29 -33.68
CA TYR A 428 -11.21 5.24 -32.64
C TYR A 428 -12.45 4.70 -31.95
N LEU A 429 -12.51 4.86 -30.66
CA LEU A 429 -13.70 4.53 -29.90
C LEU A 429 -13.93 5.57 -28.79
N THR A 430 -15.19 5.91 -28.57
CA THR A 430 -15.65 6.75 -27.46
C THR A 430 -16.77 6.03 -26.76
N ILE A 431 -16.60 5.75 -25.48
CA ILE A 431 -17.61 5.14 -24.61
C ILE A 431 -18.06 6.19 -23.61
N ASP A 432 -19.35 6.53 -23.67
CA ASP A 432 -20.04 7.32 -22.67
C ASP A 432 -20.93 6.38 -21.87
N GLY A 433 -20.70 6.27 -20.57
CA GLY A 433 -21.37 5.28 -19.74
C GLY A 433 -21.52 5.67 -18.28
N ASN A 434 -22.31 4.87 -17.59
CA ASN A 434 -22.52 4.97 -16.16
C ASN A 434 -22.57 3.57 -15.51
N ASP A 435 -22.98 3.47 -14.25
CA ASP A 435 -23.05 2.19 -13.54
C ASP A 435 -24.04 1.17 -14.14
N ASN A 436 -24.90 1.56 -15.08
CA ASN A 436 -25.95 0.69 -15.64
C ASN A 436 -25.81 0.50 -17.15
N LEU A 437 -25.69 1.58 -17.88
CA LEU A 437 -25.78 1.61 -19.35
C LEU A 437 -24.65 2.45 -19.95
N SER A 438 -24.31 2.10 -21.18
CA SER A 438 -23.39 2.88 -22.00
C SER A 438 -23.79 2.93 -23.46
N GLN A 439 -23.16 3.84 -24.17
CA GLN A 439 -23.10 3.86 -25.63
C GLN A 439 -21.65 3.89 -26.10
N ILE A 440 -21.43 3.40 -27.29
CA ILE A 440 -20.15 3.48 -27.98
C ILE A 440 -20.33 4.13 -29.35
N ASP A 441 -19.47 5.11 -29.63
CA ASP A 441 -19.16 5.59 -30.97
C ASP A 441 -17.88 4.92 -31.40
N PHE A 442 -17.94 4.15 -32.49
CA PHE A 442 -16.83 3.34 -32.97
C PHE A 442 -16.54 3.67 -34.43
N LYS A 443 -15.29 3.97 -34.72
CA LYS A 443 -14.82 4.35 -36.06
C LYS A 443 -13.56 3.58 -36.39
N THR A 444 -13.57 2.81 -37.48
CA THR A 444 -12.43 1.98 -37.85
C THR A 444 -12.21 1.93 -39.34
N LYS A 445 -10.95 1.84 -39.74
CA LYS A 445 -10.51 1.52 -41.07
C LYS A 445 -9.78 0.18 -41.04
N TYR A 446 -10.17 -0.76 -41.91
CA TYR A 446 -9.64 -2.12 -41.90
C TYR A 446 -9.53 -2.70 -43.32
N GLN A 447 -8.60 -3.66 -43.49
CA GLN A 447 -8.37 -4.37 -44.74
C GLN A 447 -8.30 -5.88 -44.53
N ASN A 448 -8.79 -6.63 -45.51
CA ASN A 448 -8.74 -8.09 -45.56
C ASN A 448 -9.19 -8.77 -44.24
N PHE A 449 -10.14 -8.11 -43.54
CA PHE A 449 -10.61 -8.61 -42.25
C PHE A 449 -11.46 -9.85 -42.43
N ASP A 450 -11.13 -10.90 -41.70
CA ASP A 450 -11.88 -12.16 -41.70
C ASP A 450 -12.03 -12.73 -40.30
N VAL A 451 -13.17 -13.37 -40.02
CA VAL A 451 -13.49 -14.00 -38.76
C VAL A 451 -13.60 -15.50 -38.96
N VAL A 452 -12.66 -16.25 -38.45
CA VAL A 452 -12.63 -17.71 -38.56
C VAL A 452 -13.12 -18.33 -37.27
N VAL A 453 -14.27 -18.96 -37.27
CA VAL A 453 -14.78 -19.75 -36.15
C VAL A 453 -14.14 -21.13 -36.19
N LEU A 454 -13.49 -21.50 -35.06
CA LEU A 454 -12.80 -22.78 -34.94
C LEU A 454 -13.73 -23.86 -34.43
N ARG A 455 -13.47 -25.13 -34.76
CA ARG A 455 -14.15 -26.26 -34.16
C ARG A 455 -13.74 -26.43 -32.70
N GLU A 456 -14.50 -27.20 -31.97
CA GLU A 456 -14.16 -27.63 -30.63
C GLU A 456 -12.76 -28.26 -30.63
N GLY A 457 -11.88 -27.84 -29.73
CA GLY A 457 -10.47 -28.19 -29.78
C GLY A 457 -9.54 -27.16 -30.47
N GLY A 458 -10.08 -26.15 -31.19
CA GLY A 458 -9.32 -25.00 -31.74
C GLY A 458 -8.39 -25.30 -32.92
N LYS A 459 -8.38 -26.53 -33.44
CA LYS A 459 -7.40 -26.99 -34.45
C LYS A 459 -7.88 -26.87 -35.87
N GLU A 460 -9.18 -26.92 -36.13
CA GLU A 460 -9.73 -26.93 -37.49
C GLU A 460 -10.78 -25.83 -37.67
N LYS A 461 -10.81 -25.26 -38.89
CA LYS A 461 -11.82 -24.29 -39.27
C LYS A 461 -13.21 -24.95 -39.28
N ASN A 462 -14.16 -24.35 -38.57
CA ASN A 462 -15.57 -24.69 -38.72
C ASN A 462 -16.09 -23.95 -39.99
N LYS A 463 -15.98 -24.60 -41.14
CA LYS A 463 -16.32 -23.99 -42.44
C LYS A 463 -17.74 -23.42 -42.43
N PHE A 464 -18.73 -24.19 -41.95
CA PHE A 464 -20.10 -23.75 -41.99
C PHE A 464 -20.35 -22.48 -41.15
N LEU A 465 -19.91 -22.46 -39.88
CA LEU A 465 -20.10 -21.29 -39.02
C LEU A 465 -19.23 -20.09 -39.46
N SER A 466 -18.01 -20.35 -39.94
CA SER A 466 -17.15 -19.28 -40.48
C SER A 466 -17.73 -18.67 -41.74
N ASP A 467 -18.26 -19.47 -42.66
CA ASP A 467 -18.88 -19.00 -43.89
C ASP A 467 -20.16 -18.20 -43.60
N VAL A 468 -20.98 -18.62 -42.62
CA VAL A 468 -22.17 -17.86 -42.15
C VAL A 468 -21.74 -16.51 -41.58
N VAL A 469 -20.74 -16.47 -40.69
CA VAL A 469 -20.25 -15.22 -40.09
C VAL A 469 -19.66 -14.31 -41.19
N ASN A 470 -18.88 -14.85 -42.12
CA ASN A 470 -18.22 -14.07 -43.15
C ASN A 470 -19.17 -13.59 -44.28
N ILE A 471 -20.36 -14.18 -44.42
CA ILE A 471 -21.42 -13.62 -45.28
C ILE A 471 -21.86 -12.24 -44.76
N PHE A 472 -21.86 -12.06 -43.42
CA PHE A 472 -22.30 -10.83 -42.77
C PHE A 472 -21.15 -9.86 -42.41
N VAL A 473 -19.88 -10.22 -42.62
CA VAL A 473 -18.72 -9.40 -42.32
C VAL A 473 -18.09 -8.85 -43.59
N SER A 474 -18.06 -7.54 -43.73
CA SER A 474 -17.35 -6.87 -44.80
C SER A 474 -15.84 -7.05 -44.65
N LYS A 475 -15.13 -7.50 -45.70
CA LYS A 475 -13.67 -7.72 -45.65
C LYS A 475 -12.86 -6.44 -45.63
N ASN A 476 -13.40 -5.35 -46.15
CA ASN A 476 -12.73 -4.05 -46.20
C ASN A 476 -13.70 -2.95 -45.76
N SER A 477 -13.19 -1.94 -45.09
CA SER A 477 -13.98 -0.81 -44.62
C SER A 477 -14.66 -0.03 -45.75
N ASN A 478 -14.07 -0.06 -46.93
CA ASN A 478 -14.71 0.42 -48.17
C ASN A 478 -14.02 -0.06 -49.44
N LYS A 479 -14.77 -0.05 -50.57
CA LYS A 479 -14.22 -0.26 -51.93
C LYS A 479 -13.43 0.96 -52.42
N ARG A 480 -13.46 2.10 -51.73
CA ARG A 480 -12.70 3.33 -52.03
C ARG A 480 -11.66 3.53 -50.91
N GLU A 481 -10.42 3.73 -51.28
CA GLU A 481 -9.21 3.68 -50.42
C GLU A 481 -9.11 4.60 -49.21
N SER A 482 -10.14 5.31 -48.78
CA SER A 482 -10.00 6.32 -47.72
C SER A 482 -11.14 6.42 -46.70
N GLN A 483 -12.09 5.50 -46.68
CA GLN A 483 -13.27 5.69 -45.83
C GLN A 483 -13.26 4.82 -44.59
N PHE A 484 -13.49 5.46 -43.46
CA PHE A 484 -13.80 4.80 -42.19
C PHE A 484 -15.22 4.25 -42.18
N LYS A 485 -15.43 3.14 -41.49
CA LYS A 485 -16.75 2.71 -41.00
C LYS A 485 -16.99 3.37 -39.69
N GLU A 486 -18.11 4.06 -39.58
CA GLU A 486 -18.52 4.77 -38.35
C GLU A 486 -19.87 4.21 -37.90
N VAL A 487 -19.97 3.83 -36.63
CA VAL A 487 -21.19 3.29 -36.05
C VAL A 487 -21.38 3.76 -34.62
N THR A 488 -22.62 3.95 -34.22
CA THR A 488 -23.01 4.20 -32.82
C THR A 488 -23.87 3.05 -32.33
N LYS A 489 -23.54 2.46 -31.20
CA LYS A 489 -24.36 1.45 -30.51
C LYS A 489 -24.71 1.97 -29.11
N GLN A 490 -26.03 2.05 -28.84
CA GLN A 490 -26.57 2.50 -27.56
C GLN A 490 -27.16 1.33 -26.77
N GLY A 491 -27.44 1.56 -25.48
CA GLY A 491 -28.14 0.63 -24.61
C GLY A 491 -27.32 -0.63 -24.28
N ILE A 492 -25.99 -0.48 -24.15
CA ILE A 492 -25.13 -1.58 -23.77
C ILE A 492 -25.16 -1.70 -22.23
N GLU A 493 -25.73 -2.79 -21.74
CA GLU A 493 -25.87 -3.04 -20.31
C GLU A 493 -24.54 -3.45 -19.68
N ARG A 494 -24.31 -2.95 -18.48
CA ARG A 494 -23.18 -3.34 -17.65
C ARG A 494 -23.48 -4.60 -16.85
N ASN A 495 -22.61 -5.61 -16.91
CA ASN A 495 -22.60 -6.68 -15.92
C ASN A 495 -21.85 -6.21 -14.67
N LYS A 496 -22.57 -5.91 -13.57
CA LYS A 496 -22.00 -5.35 -12.33
C LYS A 496 -21.09 -6.31 -11.56
N ASN A 497 -21.16 -7.61 -11.85
CA ASN A 497 -20.29 -8.61 -11.25
C ASN A 497 -18.95 -8.74 -11.97
N GLN A 498 -18.80 -8.05 -13.10
CA GLN A 498 -17.58 -8.02 -13.89
C GLN A 498 -16.84 -6.68 -13.74
N SER A 499 -15.55 -6.72 -14.04
CA SER A 499 -14.69 -5.54 -13.94
C SER A 499 -15.08 -4.45 -14.95
N VAL A 500 -14.61 -3.22 -14.72
CA VAL A 500 -14.76 -2.11 -15.66
C VAL A 500 -14.06 -2.41 -17.01
N PHE A 501 -12.99 -3.20 -17.03
CA PHE A 501 -12.33 -3.62 -18.27
C PHE A 501 -13.22 -4.55 -19.10
N ASN A 502 -13.99 -5.43 -18.46
CA ASN A 502 -15.03 -6.19 -19.14
C ASN A 502 -16.08 -5.26 -19.75
N TYR A 503 -16.46 -4.19 -19.05
CA TYR A 503 -17.42 -3.22 -19.58
C TYR A 503 -16.88 -2.48 -20.82
N ILE A 504 -15.61 -2.06 -20.81
CA ILE A 504 -14.95 -1.50 -22.01
C ILE A 504 -14.91 -2.54 -23.13
N TRP A 505 -14.58 -3.80 -22.83
CA TRP A 505 -14.52 -4.88 -23.82
C TRP A 505 -15.86 -5.16 -24.48
N ILE A 506 -16.97 -5.27 -23.75
CA ILE A 506 -18.30 -5.54 -24.35
C ILE A 506 -18.76 -4.37 -25.22
N ASN A 507 -18.43 -3.13 -24.86
CA ASN A 507 -18.68 -1.96 -25.71
C ASN A 507 -17.85 -2.04 -27.01
N THR A 508 -16.55 -2.25 -26.90
CA THR A 508 -15.64 -2.36 -28.05
C THR A 508 -16.07 -3.47 -28.99
N ARG A 509 -16.42 -4.65 -28.46
CA ARG A 509 -16.95 -5.77 -29.24
C ARG A 509 -18.24 -5.40 -29.97
N ALA A 510 -19.16 -4.71 -29.29
CA ALA A 510 -20.43 -4.30 -29.90
C ALA A 510 -20.23 -3.31 -31.04
N GLY A 511 -19.34 -2.33 -30.88
CA GLY A 511 -18.96 -1.38 -31.92
C GLY A 511 -18.28 -2.06 -33.11
N LEU A 512 -17.31 -2.92 -32.85
CA LEU A 512 -16.58 -3.68 -33.88
C LEU A 512 -17.51 -4.56 -34.72
N LEU A 513 -18.36 -5.34 -34.07
CA LEU A 513 -19.33 -6.20 -34.77
C LEU A 513 -20.28 -5.36 -35.62
N LYS A 514 -20.84 -4.26 -35.10
CA LYS A 514 -21.73 -3.39 -35.85
C LYS A 514 -21.05 -2.73 -37.04
N ALA A 515 -19.77 -2.33 -36.91
CA ALA A 515 -19.00 -1.74 -38.02
C ALA A 515 -18.69 -2.72 -39.14
N MET A 516 -18.58 -4.01 -38.86
CA MET A 516 -18.19 -5.06 -39.79
C MET A 516 -19.37 -5.81 -40.39
N THR A 517 -20.56 -5.74 -39.82
CA THR A 517 -21.76 -6.36 -40.38
C THR A 517 -22.38 -5.45 -41.43
N PHE A 518 -22.90 -6.04 -42.52
CA PHE A 518 -23.75 -5.34 -43.46
C PHE A 518 -25.08 -5.01 -42.82
N GLU A 519 -25.49 -3.75 -42.82
CA GLU A 519 -26.91 -3.39 -42.63
C GLU A 519 -27.67 -3.56 -43.97
#